data_d2e9264f17bb3b4f19fdd324f0090a3e
#
_entry.id   d2e9264f17bb3b4f19fdd324f0090a3e
#
_cell.length_a   1.000
_cell.length_b   1.000
_cell.length_c   1.000
_cell.angle_alpha   90.00
_cell.angle_beta   90.00
_cell.angle_gamma   90.00
#
_symmetry.space_group_name_H-M   'P 1'
#
loop_
_entity.id
_entity.type
_entity.pdbx_description
1 polymer ?
#
loop_
_entity_poly.entity_id
_entity_poly.type
_entity_poly.pdbx_seq_one_letter_code
_entity_poly.pdbx_strand_id
1 'polypeptide(L)'
;IKIKYLIEFVDENIKSSPITVIDKNVILKKFKEVEENINKRFFDKFVNILNLIEIKLNRMSDNISLPLGLCHGDLTFSNVLVQNEKIVLIDFLDSFIETPLQDIVKLRQDTSHLWSLNLIHKECDRTKIKIIMKFLDSYIEDYFSKYDFYREYYLIFQQINLLRIVPYAKDEKIVNYLLNELKKLGEK
;
A
#
# COMPACT_ATOMS: atom_id res chain seq x y z
N ILE A 1 -13.13 -15.23 5.18
CA ILE A 1 -11.75 -14.71 5.28
C ILE A 1 -11.55 -14.29 6.72
N LYS A 2 -10.52 -14.81 7.36
CA LYS A 2 -10.18 -14.48 8.74
C LYS A 2 -9.33 -13.19 8.79
N ILE A 3 -9.86 -12.10 8.21
CA ILE A 3 -9.16 -10.80 8.19
C ILE A 3 -8.72 -10.35 9.58
N LYS A 4 -9.46 -10.75 10.61
CA LYS A 4 -9.14 -10.45 12.00
C LYS A 4 -7.71 -10.89 12.37
N TYR A 5 -7.28 -12.08 11.94
CA TYR A 5 -5.91 -12.58 12.22
C TYR A 5 -4.84 -11.72 11.55
N LEU A 6 -5.09 -11.22 10.33
CA LEU A 6 -4.13 -10.33 9.66
C LEU A 6 -4.06 -8.97 10.36
N ILE A 7 -5.19 -8.46 10.81
CA ILE A 7 -5.24 -7.22 11.58
C ILE A 7 -4.53 -7.39 12.93
N GLU A 8 -4.78 -8.51 13.64
CA GLU A 8 -4.09 -8.83 14.90
C GLU A 8 -2.59 -8.95 14.69
N PHE A 9 -2.13 -9.63 13.65
CA PHE A 9 -0.71 -9.74 13.31
C PHE A 9 -0.07 -8.35 13.12
N VAL A 10 -0.69 -7.47 12.34
CA VAL A 10 -0.17 -6.12 12.12
C VAL A 10 -0.23 -5.28 13.40
N ASP A 11 -1.31 -5.39 14.17
CA ASP A 11 -1.50 -4.66 15.43
C ASP A 11 -0.47 -5.06 16.51
N GLU A 12 -0.12 -6.34 16.58
CA GLU A 12 0.94 -6.84 17.46
C GLU A 12 2.30 -6.29 17.05
N ASN A 13 2.59 -6.25 15.74
CA ASN A 13 3.82 -5.65 15.23
C ASN A 13 3.88 -4.14 15.52
N ILE A 14 2.76 -3.41 15.40
CA ILE A 14 2.69 -2.00 15.78
C ILE A 14 3.00 -1.83 17.27
N LYS A 15 2.37 -2.62 18.14
CA LYS A 15 2.54 -2.52 19.60
C LYS A 15 3.93 -2.89 20.08
N SER A 16 4.61 -3.80 19.37
CA SER A 16 5.97 -4.22 19.69
C SER A 16 7.05 -3.31 19.08
N SER A 17 6.69 -2.44 18.15
CA SER A 17 7.62 -1.53 17.47
C SER A 17 7.76 -0.21 18.23
N PRO A 18 8.99 0.26 18.50
CA PRO A 18 9.20 1.58 19.06
C PRO A 18 8.78 2.66 18.05
N ILE A 19 8.14 3.72 18.54
CA ILE A 19 7.92 4.92 17.73
C ILE A 19 9.27 5.62 17.54
N THR A 20 9.70 5.71 16.31
CA THR A 20 11.00 6.26 15.94
C THR A 20 10.83 7.43 14.98
N VAL A 21 11.60 8.48 15.19
CA VAL A 21 11.64 9.64 14.30
C VAL A 21 12.63 9.35 13.17
N ILE A 22 12.17 9.46 11.94
CA ILE A 22 12.98 9.35 10.74
C ILE A 22 12.96 10.67 9.96
N ASP A 23 14.01 10.91 9.17
CA ASP A 23 14.05 12.02 8.23
C ASP A 23 13.15 11.73 7.02
N LYS A 24 12.30 12.69 6.63
CA LYS A 24 11.44 12.56 5.43
C LYS A 24 12.23 12.30 4.15
N ASN A 25 13.50 12.67 4.10
CA ASN A 25 14.37 12.41 2.95
C ASN A 25 14.47 10.92 2.60
N VAL A 26 14.24 10.02 3.56
CA VAL A 26 14.16 8.58 3.29
C VAL A 26 12.99 8.28 2.34
N ILE A 27 11.83 8.90 2.58
CA ILE A 27 10.64 8.73 1.73
C ILE A 27 10.82 9.44 0.39
N LEU A 28 11.36 10.67 0.41
CA LEU A 28 11.67 11.44 -0.80
C LEU A 28 12.63 10.69 -1.72
N LYS A 29 13.70 10.12 -1.16
CA LYS A 29 14.65 9.30 -1.91
C LYS A 29 13.93 8.13 -2.59
N LYS A 30 13.09 7.41 -1.83
CA LYS A 30 12.32 6.28 -2.39
C LYS A 30 11.36 6.72 -3.49
N PHE A 31 10.69 7.85 -3.31
CA PHE A 31 9.82 8.42 -4.34
C PHE A 31 10.61 8.74 -5.63
N LYS A 32 11.78 9.38 -5.53
CA LYS A 32 12.64 9.70 -6.68
C LYS A 32 13.16 8.45 -7.38
N GLU A 33 13.58 7.42 -6.65
CA GLU A 33 13.95 6.13 -7.23
C GLU A 33 12.81 5.51 -8.05
N VAL A 34 11.57 5.62 -7.54
CA VAL A 34 10.39 5.10 -8.26
C VAL A 34 10.11 5.93 -9.50
N GLU A 35 10.17 7.25 -9.41
CA GLU A 35 9.96 8.19 -10.52
C GLU A 35 10.95 7.90 -11.67
N GLU A 36 12.24 7.75 -11.37
CA GLU A 36 13.30 7.45 -12.33
C GLU A 36 13.10 6.11 -13.06
N ASN A 37 12.48 5.13 -12.39
CA ASN A 37 12.21 3.81 -12.94
C ASN A 37 10.92 3.73 -13.76
N ILE A 38 10.10 4.78 -13.81
CA ILE A 38 8.90 4.79 -14.66
C ILE A 38 9.33 4.75 -16.13
N ASN A 39 8.75 3.79 -16.87
CA ASN A 39 9.02 3.64 -18.30
C ASN A 39 8.71 4.94 -19.04
N LYS A 40 9.67 5.46 -19.80
CA LYS A 40 9.56 6.71 -20.58
C LYS A 40 8.31 6.76 -21.45
N ARG A 41 7.86 5.61 -21.99
CA ARG A 41 6.62 5.50 -22.78
C ARG A 41 5.37 5.97 -22.03
N PHE A 42 5.35 5.82 -20.71
CA PHE A 42 4.19 6.12 -19.88
C PHE A 42 4.40 7.33 -18.97
N PHE A 43 5.60 7.85 -18.91
CA PHE A 43 5.99 8.90 -17.97
C PHE A 43 5.06 10.12 -18.04
N ASP A 44 4.79 10.62 -19.23
CA ASP A 44 3.92 11.80 -19.43
C ASP A 44 2.53 11.64 -18.84
N LYS A 45 2.01 10.40 -18.77
CA LYS A 45 0.71 10.12 -18.15
C LYS A 45 0.71 10.38 -16.64
N PHE A 46 1.86 10.28 -15.99
CA PHE A 46 2.01 10.37 -14.53
C PHE A 46 2.56 11.72 -14.05
N VAL A 47 3.07 12.59 -14.91
CA VAL A 47 3.74 13.87 -14.54
C VAL A 47 2.91 14.68 -13.52
N ASN A 48 1.63 14.88 -13.77
CA ASN A 48 0.78 15.66 -12.87
C ASN A 48 0.65 15.00 -11.48
N ILE A 49 0.56 13.68 -11.43
CA ILE A 49 0.45 12.92 -10.17
C ILE A 49 1.78 12.96 -9.43
N LEU A 50 2.90 12.78 -10.14
CA LEU A 50 4.24 12.85 -9.57
C LEU A 50 4.47 14.23 -8.93
N ASN A 51 4.14 15.31 -9.64
CA ASN A 51 4.24 16.68 -9.12
C ASN A 51 3.39 16.88 -7.86
N LEU A 52 2.14 16.36 -7.85
CA LEU A 52 1.27 16.49 -6.67
C LEU A 52 1.83 15.72 -5.47
N ILE A 53 2.36 14.53 -5.68
CA ILE A 53 2.98 13.73 -4.62
C ILE A 53 4.24 14.42 -4.09
N GLU A 54 5.08 14.95 -4.98
CA GLU A 54 6.28 15.68 -4.60
C GLU A 54 5.94 16.94 -3.77
N ILE A 55 4.92 17.70 -4.17
CA ILE A 55 4.42 18.85 -3.39
C ILE A 55 3.95 18.41 -2.00
N LYS A 56 3.21 17.31 -1.90
CA LYS A 56 2.76 16.77 -0.60
C LYS A 56 3.95 16.37 0.27
N LEU A 57 4.92 15.64 -0.29
CA LEU A 57 6.15 15.22 0.41
C LEU A 57 6.94 16.43 0.93
N ASN A 58 7.12 17.48 0.10
CA ASN A 58 7.84 18.67 0.48
C ASN A 58 7.14 19.46 1.61
N ARG A 59 5.81 19.38 1.71
CA ARG A 59 5.02 20.02 2.77
C ARG A 59 4.96 19.23 4.08
N MET A 60 5.36 17.96 4.06
CA MET A 60 5.43 17.15 5.28
C MET A 60 6.51 17.70 6.23
N SER A 61 6.34 17.40 7.53
CA SER A 61 7.40 17.65 8.52
C SER A 61 8.70 16.96 8.12
N ASP A 62 9.85 17.59 8.42
CA ASP A 62 11.16 16.97 8.22
C ASP A 62 11.34 15.72 9.08
N ASN A 63 10.66 15.69 10.23
CA ASN A 63 10.65 14.56 11.17
C ASN A 63 9.33 13.81 11.07
N ILE A 64 9.41 12.53 10.75
CA ILE A 64 8.28 11.61 10.58
C ILE A 64 8.34 10.56 11.68
N SER A 65 7.27 10.46 12.48
CA SER A 65 7.19 9.50 13.60
C SER A 65 6.45 8.25 13.16
N LEU A 66 7.15 7.11 13.09
CA LEU A 66 6.59 5.81 12.70
C LEU A 66 6.95 4.72 13.69
N PRO A 67 6.11 3.70 13.88
CA PRO A 67 6.52 2.45 14.51
C PRO A 67 7.51 1.75 13.59
N LEU A 68 8.78 1.62 14.01
CA LEU A 68 9.80 0.89 13.25
C LEU A 68 10.05 -0.46 13.89
N GLY A 69 9.88 -1.52 13.13
CA GLY A 69 10.04 -2.88 13.62
C GLY A 69 9.59 -3.91 12.61
N LEU A 70 9.32 -5.10 13.08
CA LEU A 70 8.94 -6.22 12.24
C LEU A 70 7.71 -5.91 11.39
N CYS A 71 7.82 -6.16 10.10
CA CYS A 71 6.71 -6.17 9.17
C CYS A 71 6.87 -7.32 8.17
N HIS A 72 5.81 -7.66 7.46
CA HIS A 72 5.86 -8.64 6.38
C HIS A 72 6.48 -8.04 5.10
N GLY A 73 6.30 -6.74 4.90
CA GLY A 73 6.80 -5.99 3.75
C GLY A 73 6.00 -6.16 2.44
N ASP A 74 5.28 -7.29 2.27
CA ASP A 74 4.39 -7.55 1.13
C ASP A 74 3.12 -8.31 1.54
N LEU A 75 2.42 -7.83 2.57
CA LEU A 75 1.22 -8.48 3.12
C LEU A 75 0.00 -8.31 2.18
N THR A 76 0.09 -8.88 0.99
CA THR A 76 -1.03 -9.01 0.04
C THR A 76 -1.79 -10.31 0.28
N PHE A 77 -3.03 -10.42 -0.21
CA PHE A 77 -3.80 -11.67 -0.06
C PHE A 77 -3.19 -12.85 -0.82
N SER A 78 -2.35 -12.60 -1.82
CA SER A 78 -1.61 -13.65 -2.52
C SER A 78 -0.58 -14.35 -1.61
N ASN A 79 -0.09 -13.65 -0.59
CA ASN A 79 0.90 -14.14 0.35
C ASN A 79 0.28 -14.70 1.65
N VAL A 80 -1.05 -14.88 1.65
CA VAL A 80 -1.81 -15.43 2.77
C VAL A 80 -2.39 -16.78 2.39
N LEU A 81 -1.83 -17.85 2.92
CA LEU A 81 -2.33 -19.20 2.73
C LEU A 81 -3.28 -19.58 3.88
N VAL A 82 -4.39 -20.22 3.53
CA VAL A 82 -5.36 -20.71 4.51
C VAL A 82 -5.50 -22.23 4.36
N GLN A 83 -5.14 -22.96 5.40
CA GLN A 83 -5.27 -24.41 5.45
C GLN A 83 -5.85 -24.84 6.79
N ASN A 84 -6.95 -25.59 6.78
CA ASN A 84 -7.59 -26.13 7.98
C ASN A 84 -7.72 -25.10 9.12
N GLU A 85 -8.23 -23.93 8.78
CA GLU A 85 -8.38 -22.77 9.69
C GLU A 85 -7.07 -22.09 10.14
N LYS A 86 -5.92 -22.59 9.80
CA LYS A 86 -4.63 -21.94 10.03
C LYS A 86 -4.32 -20.96 8.93
N ILE A 87 -3.73 -19.83 9.30
CA ILE A 87 -3.18 -18.85 8.38
C ILE A 87 -1.66 -19.02 8.40
N VAL A 88 -1.07 -19.08 7.21
CA VAL A 88 0.38 -19.10 7.00
C VAL A 88 0.71 -17.92 6.10
N LEU A 89 1.60 -17.07 6.56
CA LEU A 89 2.15 -15.97 5.77
C LEU A 89 3.44 -16.45 5.10
N ILE A 90 3.59 -16.12 3.83
CA ILE A 90 4.73 -16.48 2.99
C ILE A 90 5.29 -15.25 2.29
N ASP A 91 6.51 -15.34 1.77
CA ASP A 91 7.17 -14.28 0.98
C ASP A 91 7.34 -12.97 1.76
N PHE A 92 7.96 -13.05 2.94
CA PHE A 92 8.40 -11.89 3.68
C PHE A 92 9.48 -11.15 2.89
N LEU A 93 9.33 -9.83 2.74
CA LEU A 93 10.23 -8.99 1.98
C LEU A 93 10.73 -7.80 2.80
N ASP A 94 11.98 -7.44 2.62
CA ASP A 94 12.52 -6.21 3.14
C ASP A 94 11.82 -5.00 2.50
N SER A 95 11.52 -4.01 3.31
CA SER A 95 10.91 -2.76 2.89
C SER A 95 11.92 -1.61 2.91
N PHE A 96 11.64 -0.54 2.16
CA PHE A 96 12.50 0.65 2.21
C PHE A 96 12.46 1.37 3.57
N ILE A 97 11.44 1.11 4.36
CA ILE A 97 11.29 1.44 5.78
C ILE A 97 10.61 0.23 6.43
N GLU A 98 11.26 -0.37 7.42
CA GLU A 98 10.70 -1.49 8.19
C GLU A 98 9.66 -0.96 9.18
N THR A 99 8.41 -0.88 8.72
CA THR A 99 7.28 -0.38 9.51
C THR A 99 6.01 -1.19 9.23
N PRO A 100 5.21 -1.55 10.25
CA PRO A 100 3.91 -2.21 10.04
C PRO A 100 2.92 -1.39 9.19
N LEU A 101 3.17 -0.09 8.98
CA LEU A 101 2.40 0.73 8.04
C LEU A 101 2.47 0.16 6.61
N GLN A 102 3.60 -0.44 6.21
CA GLN A 102 3.73 -1.09 4.90
C GLN A 102 2.77 -2.25 4.74
N ASP A 103 2.56 -3.04 5.80
CA ASP A 103 1.63 -4.16 5.76
C ASP A 103 0.18 -3.69 5.60
N ILE A 104 -0.20 -2.60 6.27
CA ILE A 104 -1.53 -2.00 6.09
C ILE A 104 -1.71 -1.51 4.65
N VAL A 105 -0.70 -0.85 4.08
CA VAL A 105 -0.69 -0.38 2.70
C VAL A 105 -0.84 -1.54 1.72
N LYS A 106 -0.18 -2.67 1.97
CA LYS A 106 -0.25 -3.87 1.13
C LYS A 106 -1.61 -4.59 1.24
N LEU A 107 -2.17 -4.72 2.42
CA LEU A 107 -3.54 -5.23 2.60
C LEU A 107 -4.54 -4.36 1.83
N ARG A 108 -4.41 -3.03 1.92
CA ARG A 108 -5.31 -2.11 1.24
C ARG A 108 -5.04 -1.96 -0.26
N GLN A 109 -3.88 -2.39 -0.76
CA GLN A 109 -3.64 -2.57 -2.19
C GLN A 109 -4.66 -3.56 -2.79
N ASP A 110 -5.03 -4.60 -2.04
CA ASP A 110 -6.00 -5.59 -2.49
C ASP A 110 -7.45 -5.21 -2.15
N THR A 111 -7.71 -4.66 -0.97
CA THR A 111 -9.08 -4.38 -0.51
C THR A 111 -9.63 -3.07 -1.09
N SER A 112 -8.86 -2.00 -1.06
CA SER A 112 -9.26 -0.68 -1.56
C SER A 112 -9.07 -0.54 -3.06
N HIS A 113 -7.90 -1.00 -3.55
CA HIS A 113 -7.51 -0.83 -4.95
C HIS A 113 -7.76 -2.05 -5.82
N LEU A 114 -8.15 -3.20 -5.26
CA LEU A 114 -8.50 -4.42 -6.01
C LEU A 114 -7.39 -4.90 -6.95
N TRP A 115 -6.12 -4.72 -6.55
CA TRP A 115 -4.97 -5.00 -7.40
C TRP A 115 -4.96 -6.45 -7.88
N SER A 116 -5.03 -7.40 -6.96
CA SER A 116 -5.02 -8.82 -7.31
C SER A 116 -6.21 -9.22 -8.18
N LEU A 117 -7.38 -8.58 -8.03
CA LEU A 117 -8.54 -8.84 -8.87
C LEU A 117 -8.29 -8.45 -10.35
N ASN A 118 -7.45 -7.43 -10.60
CA ASN A 118 -7.11 -7.03 -11.97
C ASN A 118 -6.16 -8.02 -12.66
N LEU A 119 -5.45 -8.85 -11.90
CA LEU A 119 -4.54 -9.87 -12.41
C LEU A 119 -5.25 -11.23 -12.65
N ILE A 120 -6.47 -11.40 -12.16
CA ILE A 120 -7.23 -12.64 -12.33
C ILE A 120 -7.83 -12.68 -13.74
N HIS A 121 -7.39 -13.68 -14.53
CA HIS A 121 -7.92 -13.95 -15.88
C HIS A 121 -9.03 -15.01 -15.90
N LYS A 122 -9.23 -15.75 -14.80
CA LYS A 122 -10.27 -16.77 -14.69
C LYS A 122 -11.63 -16.12 -14.49
N GLU A 123 -12.68 -16.80 -14.97
CA GLU A 123 -14.06 -16.40 -14.67
C GLU A 123 -14.31 -16.42 -13.16
N CYS A 124 -14.80 -15.32 -12.65
CA CYS A 124 -15.17 -15.15 -11.26
C CYS A 124 -16.27 -14.08 -11.13
N ASP A 125 -17.07 -14.19 -10.08
CA ASP A 125 -18.05 -13.15 -9.75
C ASP A 125 -17.35 -11.89 -9.21
N ARG A 126 -16.93 -11.04 -10.13
CA ARG A 126 -16.23 -9.79 -9.80
C ARG A 126 -17.06 -8.85 -8.93
N THR A 127 -18.38 -8.86 -9.08
CA THR A 127 -19.28 -8.01 -8.29
C THR A 127 -19.27 -8.45 -6.83
N LYS A 128 -19.43 -9.75 -6.58
CA LYS A 128 -19.35 -10.33 -5.24
C LYS A 128 -18.00 -10.06 -4.59
N ILE A 129 -16.89 -10.26 -5.33
CA ILE A 129 -15.55 -9.99 -4.80
C ILE A 129 -15.40 -8.52 -4.42
N LYS A 130 -15.83 -7.58 -5.26
CA LYS A 130 -15.77 -6.14 -4.97
C LYS A 130 -16.55 -5.76 -3.69
N ILE A 131 -17.73 -6.34 -3.49
CA ILE A 131 -18.53 -6.10 -2.29
C ILE A 131 -17.78 -6.60 -1.05
N ILE A 132 -17.22 -7.81 -1.11
CA ILE A 132 -16.45 -8.38 -0.01
C ILE A 132 -15.22 -7.51 0.29
N MET A 133 -14.46 -7.14 -0.74
CA MET A 133 -13.25 -6.31 -0.58
C MET A 133 -13.57 -4.95 0.02
N LYS A 134 -14.65 -4.30 -0.41
CA LYS A 134 -15.10 -3.03 0.17
C LYS A 134 -15.45 -3.18 1.65
N PHE A 135 -16.11 -4.25 2.05
CA PHE A 135 -16.41 -4.52 3.45
C PHE A 135 -15.13 -4.72 4.26
N LEU A 136 -14.18 -5.52 3.73
CA LEU A 136 -12.88 -5.73 4.38
C LEU A 136 -12.07 -4.45 4.48
N ASP A 137 -12.09 -3.61 3.44
CA ASP A 137 -11.40 -2.33 3.43
C ASP A 137 -11.94 -1.38 4.51
N SER A 138 -13.26 -1.27 4.62
CA SER A 138 -13.88 -0.46 5.69
C SER A 138 -13.46 -0.96 7.08
N TYR A 139 -13.42 -2.28 7.29
CA TYR A 139 -13.02 -2.85 8.57
C TYR A 139 -11.54 -2.59 8.89
N ILE A 140 -10.64 -2.63 7.89
CA ILE A 140 -9.22 -2.29 8.05
C ILE A 140 -9.07 -0.80 8.36
N GLU A 141 -9.75 0.08 7.63
CA GLU A 141 -9.73 1.52 7.83
C GLU A 141 -10.18 1.89 9.23
N ASP A 142 -11.37 1.39 9.65
CA ASP A 142 -11.94 1.66 10.97
C ASP A 142 -10.99 1.22 12.09
N TYR A 143 -10.35 0.06 11.92
CA TYR A 143 -9.45 -0.48 12.94
C TYR A 143 -8.16 0.34 13.09
N PHE A 144 -7.49 0.69 11.98
CA PHE A 144 -6.19 1.36 12.02
C PHE A 144 -6.29 2.88 12.13
N SER A 145 -7.45 3.48 11.87
CA SER A 145 -7.68 4.92 12.03
C SER A 145 -7.45 5.45 13.46
N LYS A 146 -7.40 4.57 14.46
CA LYS A 146 -7.03 4.91 15.85
C LYS A 146 -5.57 5.36 15.99
N TYR A 147 -4.68 5.00 15.04
CA TYR A 147 -3.26 5.34 15.08
C TYR A 147 -2.98 6.65 14.35
N ASP A 148 -2.26 7.59 15.01
CA ASP A 148 -1.92 8.89 14.45
C ASP A 148 -1.06 8.75 13.20
N PHE A 149 -0.01 7.93 13.25
CA PHE A 149 0.87 7.69 12.11
C PHE A 149 0.12 7.14 10.89
N TYR A 150 -0.93 6.34 11.09
CA TYR A 150 -1.76 5.84 10.00
C TYR A 150 -2.54 6.98 9.36
N ARG A 151 -3.23 7.81 10.15
CA ARG A 151 -4.00 8.95 9.63
C ARG A 151 -3.12 9.95 8.89
N GLU A 152 -1.89 10.14 9.38
CA GLU A 152 -0.96 11.12 8.84
C GLU A 152 -0.23 10.63 7.59
N TYR A 153 0.25 9.37 7.58
CA TYR A 153 1.18 8.91 6.55
C TYR A 153 0.64 7.85 5.59
N TYR A 154 -0.50 7.21 5.90
CA TYR A 154 -1.05 6.15 5.06
C TYR A 154 -1.19 6.57 3.60
N LEU A 155 -1.75 7.76 3.36
CA LEU A 155 -2.05 8.23 2.00
C LEU A 155 -0.79 8.32 1.13
N ILE A 156 0.29 8.90 1.66
CA ILE A 156 1.54 9.05 0.91
C ILE A 156 2.22 7.70 0.68
N PHE A 157 2.21 6.83 1.68
CA PHE A 157 2.74 5.46 1.54
C PHE A 157 1.96 4.66 0.50
N GLN A 158 0.64 4.79 0.47
CA GLN A 158 -0.21 4.11 -0.52
C GLN A 158 0.05 4.64 -1.94
N GLN A 159 0.23 5.95 -2.10
CA GLN A 159 0.58 6.55 -3.39
C GLN A 159 1.94 6.03 -3.90
N ILE A 160 2.96 6.02 -3.06
CA ILE A 160 4.30 5.48 -3.42
C ILE A 160 4.21 3.98 -3.73
N ASN A 161 3.43 3.22 -2.95
CA ASN A 161 3.24 1.79 -3.19
C ASN A 161 2.62 1.50 -4.56
N LEU A 162 1.58 2.23 -4.97
CA LEU A 162 0.98 2.07 -6.29
C LEU A 162 1.93 2.52 -7.41
N LEU A 163 2.68 3.62 -7.21
CA LEU A 163 3.69 4.07 -8.16
C LEU A 163 4.79 3.02 -8.38
N ARG A 164 5.21 2.29 -7.34
CA ARG A 164 6.22 1.21 -7.44
C ARG A 164 5.81 0.09 -8.42
N ILE A 165 4.52 -0.04 -8.73
CA ILE A 165 4.02 -1.04 -9.66
C ILE A 165 4.16 -0.56 -11.12
N VAL A 166 4.12 0.76 -11.35
CA VAL A 166 4.11 1.36 -12.70
C VAL A 166 5.29 0.90 -13.58
N PRO A 167 6.55 0.83 -13.07
CA PRO A 167 7.69 0.36 -13.87
C PRO A 167 7.51 -1.07 -14.42
N TYR A 168 6.73 -1.90 -13.74
CA TYR A 168 6.48 -3.30 -14.11
C TYR A 168 5.22 -3.47 -14.98
N ALA A 169 4.42 -2.41 -15.16
CA ALA A 169 3.23 -2.45 -15.99
C ALA A 169 3.60 -2.58 -17.48
N LYS A 170 3.20 -3.71 -18.11
CA LYS A 170 3.53 -4.03 -19.49
C LYS A 170 2.50 -3.52 -20.50
N ASP A 171 1.27 -3.33 -20.09
CA ASP A 171 0.16 -2.95 -20.95
C ASP A 171 -0.56 -1.67 -20.48
N GLU A 172 -1.22 -1.00 -21.44
CA GLU A 172 -1.93 0.24 -21.17
C GLU A 172 -3.13 0.08 -20.22
N LYS A 173 -3.74 -1.08 -20.16
CA LYS A 173 -4.87 -1.33 -19.27
C LYS A 173 -4.43 -1.24 -17.82
N ILE A 174 -3.29 -1.85 -17.48
CA ILE A 174 -2.70 -1.78 -16.13
C ILE A 174 -2.25 -0.36 -15.82
N VAL A 175 -1.57 0.31 -16.78
CA VAL A 175 -1.15 1.71 -16.62
C VAL A 175 -2.34 2.63 -16.34
N ASN A 176 -3.40 2.53 -17.13
CA ASN A 176 -4.60 3.36 -16.97
C ASN A 176 -5.33 3.05 -15.63
N TYR A 177 -5.33 1.79 -15.22
CA TYR A 177 -5.87 1.41 -13.92
C TYR A 177 -5.08 2.08 -12.77
N LEU A 178 -3.74 1.95 -12.75
CA LEU A 178 -2.89 2.58 -11.73
C LEU A 178 -3.04 4.10 -11.73
N LEU A 179 -3.10 4.72 -12.92
CA LEU A 179 -3.33 6.15 -13.07
C LEU A 179 -4.66 6.58 -12.43
N ASN A 180 -5.74 5.83 -12.66
CA ASN A 180 -7.05 6.13 -12.09
C ASN A 180 -7.06 5.97 -10.56
N GLU A 181 -6.42 4.92 -10.03
CA GLU A 181 -6.34 4.72 -8.58
C GLU A 181 -5.51 5.81 -7.89
N LEU A 182 -4.39 6.22 -8.50
CA LEU A 182 -3.57 7.32 -8.00
C LEU A 182 -4.30 8.67 -8.02
N LYS A 183 -5.11 8.94 -9.07
CA LYS A 183 -5.97 10.15 -9.13
C LYS A 183 -6.98 10.17 -7.98
N LYS A 184 -7.68 9.06 -7.72
CA LYS A 184 -8.62 8.96 -6.59
C LYS A 184 -7.95 9.21 -5.22
N LEU A 185 -6.69 8.79 -5.06
CA LEU A 185 -5.91 9.07 -3.85
C LEU A 185 -5.46 10.54 -3.79
N GLY A 186 -5.29 11.19 -4.93
CA GLY A 186 -4.92 12.61 -5.01
C GLY A 186 -6.05 13.57 -4.62
N GLU A 187 -7.31 13.12 -4.75
CA GLU A 187 -8.52 13.90 -4.42
C GLU A 187 -8.90 13.83 -2.93
N LYS A 188 -8.25 12.96 -2.15
CA LYS A 188 -8.40 12.83 -0.69
C LYS A 188 -7.38 13.70 0.05
#